data_b35b8201f3cd8e57d593cbf5860af115
#
_entry.id   b35b8201f3cd8e57d593cbf5860af115
#
_cell.length_a   1.000
_cell.length_b   1.000
_cell.length_c   1.000
_cell.angle_alpha   90.00
_cell.angle_beta   90.00
_cell.angle_gamma   90.00
#
_symmetry.space_group_name_H-M   'P 1'
#
loop_
_entity.id
_entity.type
_entity.pdbx_description
1 polymer ?
#
loop_
_entity_poly.entity_id
_entity_poly.type
_entity_poly.pdbx_seq_one_letter_code
_entity_poly.pdbx_strand_id
1 'polypeptide(L)'
;MSKRNMNEDDRLEDFAVGQITLGGVTKTVYVAGSGPAVIVMTEMPGISPQVARFSRWVRDAGFTVYMPSLFGRDGAVPSAEEGAAVFQKACVSAEFRALAANQSSPVTQWLRALARLAHQQCGGQGVGAIGMCFTGNFALTMMLEPAMLAPVLSQPTLPLNDPAGLEVSPGELAAVRGRLDREDLTVLGYRFEGDRFCTAQRFAAYSEALGDRFVGRVLLDSAANTQTAPFFSRYVACPHSVLTAHLIDDAGEPTIAARDEILSFFKLRLGSSTSPP
;
A
#
# COMPACT_ATOMS: atom_id res chain seq x y z
N MET A 1 -21.89 -13.32 -1.26
CA MET A 1 -21.19 -13.36 -2.58
C MET A 1 -20.23 -14.53 -2.56
N SER A 2 -20.13 -15.34 -3.64
CA SER A 2 -19.15 -16.42 -3.70
C SER A 2 -17.72 -15.82 -3.69
N LYS A 3 -16.78 -16.46 -2.96
CA LYS A 3 -15.38 -16.04 -2.98
C LYS A 3 -14.86 -16.13 -4.43
N ARG A 4 -14.25 -15.06 -4.94
CA ARG A 4 -13.60 -15.07 -6.27
C ARG A 4 -12.39 -16.02 -6.25
N ASN A 5 -12.12 -16.66 -7.38
CA ASN A 5 -10.94 -17.51 -7.51
C ASN A 5 -9.68 -16.66 -7.63
N MET A 6 -8.78 -16.76 -6.66
CA MET A 6 -7.52 -16.00 -6.64
C MET A 6 -6.46 -16.54 -7.61
N ASN A 7 -6.73 -17.69 -8.26
CA ASN A 7 -5.85 -18.30 -9.24
C ASN A 7 -6.28 -18.01 -10.70
N GLU A 8 -7.22 -17.11 -10.89
CA GLU A 8 -7.68 -16.65 -12.20
C GLU A 8 -7.53 -15.12 -12.29
N ASP A 9 -7.29 -14.62 -13.50
CA ASP A 9 -7.21 -13.18 -13.75
C ASP A 9 -8.51 -12.48 -13.33
N ASP A 10 -8.38 -11.38 -12.62
CA ASP A 10 -9.50 -10.53 -12.21
C ASP A 10 -9.77 -9.47 -13.28
N ARG A 11 -10.99 -9.41 -13.79
CA ARG A 11 -11.37 -8.44 -14.85
C ARG A 11 -11.50 -7.01 -14.35
N LEU A 12 -11.50 -6.78 -13.03
CA LEU A 12 -11.67 -5.47 -12.41
C LEU A 12 -12.95 -4.73 -12.83
N GLU A 13 -13.97 -5.45 -13.34
CA GLU A 13 -15.18 -4.90 -13.96
C GLU A 13 -16.10 -4.13 -13.00
N ASP A 14 -15.90 -4.32 -11.69
CA ASP A 14 -16.58 -3.60 -10.62
C ASP A 14 -15.86 -2.32 -10.18
N PHE A 15 -14.80 -1.96 -10.89
CA PHE A 15 -14.10 -0.67 -10.75
C PHE A 15 -14.30 0.16 -12.02
N ALA A 16 -14.66 1.43 -11.86
CA ALA A 16 -14.59 2.39 -12.95
C ALA A 16 -13.14 2.66 -13.30
N VAL A 17 -12.78 2.59 -14.57
CA VAL A 17 -11.42 2.85 -15.05
C VAL A 17 -11.31 4.22 -15.68
N GLY A 18 -10.29 4.99 -15.30
CA GLY A 18 -10.03 6.32 -15.84
C GLY A 18 -8.55 6.60 -16.07
N GLN A 19 -8.28 7.56 -16.94
CA GLN A 19 -6.94 8.10 -17.13
C GLN A 19 -6.83 9.41 -16.34
N ILE A 20 -5.90 9.50 -15.41
CA ILE A 20 -5.69 10.68 -14.57
C ILE A 20 -4.33 11.28 -14.90
N THR A 21 -4.33 12.53 -15.34
CA THR A 21 -3.09 13.29 -15.66
C THR A 21 -2.78 14.28 -14.54
N LEU A 22 -1.65 14.09 -13.87
CA LEU A 22 -1.17 14.96 -12.79
C LEU A 22 0.31 15.28 -13.02
N GLY A 23 0.67 16.56 -12.96
CA GLY A 23 2.04 17.00 -13.21
C GLY A 23 2.59 16.58 -14.58
N GLY A 24 1.74 16.46 -15.60
CA GLY A 24 2.13 16.01 -16.94
C GLY A 24 2.28 14.49 -17.12
N VAL A 25 2.06 13.70 -16.07
CA VAL A 25 2.13 12.24 -16.11
C VAL A 25 0.72 11.65 -16.04
N THR A 26 0.37 10.80 -17.01
CA THR A 26 -0.93 10.11 -17.06
C THR A 26 -0.79 8.67 -16.59
N LYS A 27 -1.69 8.27 -15.68
CA LYS A 27 -1.79 6.87 -15.22
C LYS A 27 -3.24 6.40 -15.26
N THR A 28 -3.41 5.10 -15.49
CA THR A 28 -4.69 4.42 -15.30
C THR A 28 -4.99 4.31 -13.81
N VAL A 29 -6.21 4.64 -13.41
CA VAL A 29 -6.68 4.51 -12.03
C VAL A 29 -8.03 3.80 -12.02
N TYR A 30 -8.13 2.78 -11.19
CA TYR A 30 -9.37 2.05 -10.93
C TYR A 30 -10.04 2.64 -9.71
N VAL A 31 -11.31 3.03 -9.84
CA VAL A 31 -12.07 3.70 -8.77
C VAL A 31 -13.35 2.94 -8.47
N ALA A 32 -13.65 2.68 -7.21
CA ALA A 32 -14.91 2.06 -6.79
C ALA A 32 -15.30 2.47 -5.36
N GLY A 33 -16.60 2.50 -5.10
CA GLY A 33 -17.14 2.76 -3.76
C GLY A 33 -17.67 4.18 -3.58
N SER A 34 -17.95 4.51 -2.33
CA SER A 34 -18.42 5.83 -1.89
C SER A 34 -17.92 6.12 -0.48
N GLY A 35 -17.79 7.38 -0.11
CA GLY A 35 -17.22 7.84 1.15
C GLY A 35 -15.79 8.38 0.99
N PRO A 36 -15.06 8.62 2.10
CA PRO A 36 -13.72 9.16 2.06
C PRO A 36 -12.78 8.32 1.21
N ALA A 37 -11.79 8.97 0.59
CA ALA A 37 -10.87 8.30 -0.33
C ALA A 37 -9.80 7.47 0.40
N VAL A 38 -9.48 6.30 -0.15
CA VAL A 38 -8.32 5.49 0.23
C VAL A 38 -7.56 5.09 -1.04
N ILE A 39 -6.27 5.44 -1.09
CA ILE A 39 -5.39 5.06 -2.19
C ILE A 39 -4.74 3.71 -1.85
N VAL A 40 -4.99 2.71 -2.68
CA VAL A 40 -4.41 1.37 -2.55
C VAL A 40 -3.30 1.22 -3.60
N MET A 41 -2.05 1.26 -3.14
CA MET A 41 -0.87 1.10 -3.99
C MET A 41 -0.44 -0.36 -3.99
N THR A 42 -0.37 -0.91 -5.21
CA THR A 42 -0.10 -2.33 -5.43
C THR A 42 1.33 -2.73 -5.06
N GLU A 43 1.49 -3.98 -4.67
CA GLU A 43 2.80 -4.63 -4.61
C GLU A 43 3.28 -5.09 -6.00
N MET A 44 4.53 -5.56 -6.09
CA MET A 44 5.01 -6.25 -7.28
C MET A 44 4.31 -7.61 -7.47
N PRO A 45 4.02 -7.97 -8.70
CA PRO A 45 4.33 -7.25 -9.95
C PRO A 45 3.18 -6.39 -10.50
N GLY A 46 2.14 -6.06 -9.72
CA GLY A 46 1.04 -5.22 -10.17
C GLY A 46 -0.29 -5.51 -9.47
N ILE A 47 -1.38 -5.00 -10.02
CA ILE A 47 -2.72 -5.22 -9.48
C ILE A 47 -3.10 -6.68 -9.72
N SER A 48 -2.82 -7.53 -8.73
CA SER A 48 -3.20 -8.95 -8.74
C SER A 48 -4.64 -9.15 -8.27
N PRO A 49 -5.23 -10.35 -8.46
CA PRO A 49 -6.53 -10.69 -7.86
C PRO A 49 -6.58 -10.47 -6.35
N GLN A 50 -5.45 -10.69 -5.65
CA GLN A 50 -5.34 -10.47 -4.20
C GLN A 50 -5.35 -8.99 -3.85
N VAL A 51 -4.66 -8.13 -4.61
CA VAL A 51 -4.72 -6.66 -4.45
C VAL A 51 -6.14 -6.14 -4.73
N ALA A 52 -6.78 -6.64 -5.78
CA ALA A 52 -8.18 -6.32 -6.10
C ALA A 52 -9.13 -6.75 -4.97
N ARG A 53 -8.92 -7.95 -4.38
CA ARG A 53 -9.69 -8.42 -3.21
C ARG A 53 -9.53 -7.46 -2.03
N PHE A 54 -8.31 -7.07 -1.69
CA PHE A 54 -8.07 -6.12 -0.61
C PHE A 54 -8.78 -4.77 -0.88
N SER A 55 -8.68 -4.28 -2.11
CA SER A 55 -9.35 -3.04 -2.54
C SER A 55 -10.88 -3.12 -2.39
N ARG A 56 -11.48 -4.28 -2.67
CA ARG A 56 -12.92 -4.51 -2.43
C ARG A 56 -13.26 -4.47 -0.94
N TRP A 57 -12.43 -5.03 -0.07
CA TRP A 57 -12.65 -4.94 1.38
C TRP A 57 -12.59 -3.49 1.87
N VAL A 58 -11.70 -2.68 1.35
CA VAL A 58 -11.65 -1.23 1.65
C VAL A 58 -12.93 -0.55 1.16
N ARG A 59 -13.34 -0.80 -0.09
CA ARG A 59 -14.60 -0.29 -0.66
C ARG A 59 -15.81 -0.67 0.19
N ASP A 60 -15.92 -1.96 0.51
CA ASP A 60 -17.07 -2.52 1.23
C ASP A 60 -17.10 -2.07 2.70
N ALA A 61 -15.99 -1.54 3.22
CA ALA A 61 -15.91 -0.88 4.52
C ALA A 61 -16.42 0.58 4.52
N GLY A 62 -16.86 1.10 3.35
CA GLY A 62 -17.48 2.43 3.21
C GLY A 62 -16.51 3.53 2.71
N PHE A 63 -15.53 3.14 1.90
CA PHE A 63 -14.55 4.07 1.31
C PHE A 63 -14.62 4.10 -0.21
N THR A 64 -14.18 5.21 -0.80
CA THR A 64 -13.89 5.28 -2.23
C THR A 64 -12.44 4.87 -2.43
N VAL A 65 -12.24 3.73 -3.07
CA VAL A 65 -10.90 3.22 -3.41
C VAL A 65 -10.40 3.87 -4.69
N TYR A 66 -9.15 4.35 -4.65
CA TYR A 66 -8.35 4.72 -5.81
C TYR A 66 -7.18 3.75 -5.91
N MET A 67 -7.15 2.93 -6.95
CA MET A 67 -6.12 1.93 -7.17
C MET A 67 -5.36 2.26 -8.47
N PRO A 68 -4.22 2.99 -8.37
CA PRO A 68 -3.44 3.36 -9.55
C PRO A 68 -2.68 2.16 -10.10
N SER A 69 -2.69 1.99 -11.43
CA SER A 69 -1.84 1.05 -12.16
C SER A 69 -0.42 1.60 -12.19
N LEU A 70 0.46 0.98 -11.41
CA LEU A 70 1.87 1.38 -11.30
C LEU A 70 2.81 0.41 -12.00
N PHE A 71 2.43 -0.86 -12.10
CA PHE A 71 3.27 -1.94 -12.61
C PHE A 71 2.44 -2.96 -13.37
N GLY A 72 3.07 -3.65 -14.31
CA GLY A 72 2.62 -4.90 -14.89
C GLY A 72 1.29 -4.87 -15.61
N ARG A 73 0.61 -6.00 -15.61
CA ARG A 73 -0.70 -6.21 -16.23
C ARG A 73 -1.78 -6.26 -15.14
N ASP A 74 -2.71 -5.32 -15.22
CA ASP A 74 -3.75 -5.16 -14.21
C ASP A 74 -4.72 -6.35 -14.18
N GLY A 75 -5.02 -6.82 -12.99
CA GLY A 75 -5.89 -7.97 -12.74
C GLY A 75 -5.23 -9.34 -12.94
N ALA A 76 -3.98 -9.39 -13.40
CA ALA A 76 -3.33 -10.64 -13.74
C ALA A 76 -2.90 -11.45 -12.52
N VAL A 77 -3.04 -12.75 -12.59
CA VAL A 77 -2.35 -13.69 -11.68
C VAL A 77 -0.85 -13.59 -11.97
N PRO A 78 0.00 -13.29 -10.96
CA PRO A 78 1.42 -13.07 -11.19
C PRO A 78 2.16 -14.33 -11.68
N SER A 79 2.54 -14.36 -12.96
CA SER A 79 3.45 -15.38 -13.48
C SER A 79 4.89 -15.09 -13.06
N ALA A 80 5.72 -16.12 -12.99
CA ALA A 80 7.12 -15.95 -12.57
C ALA A 80 7.92 -15.09 -13.56
N GLU A 81 7.73 -15.30 -14.87
CA GLU A 81 8.50 -14.63 -15.93
C GLU A 81 8.09 -13.17 -16.09
N GLU A 82 6.79 -12.91 -16.26
CA GLU A 82 6.27 -11.53 -16.37
C GLU A 82 6.59 -10.73 -15.12
N GLY A 83 6.40 -11.32 -13.92
CA GLY A 83 6.70 -10.66 -12.68
C GLY A 83 8.17 -10.26 -12.51
N ALA A 84 9.10 -11.15 -12.91
CA ALA A 84 10.53 -10.83 -12.89
C ALA A 84 10.89 -9.69 -13.85
N ALA A 85 10.31 -9.67 -15.06
CA ALA A 85 10.52 -8.60 -16.02
C ALA A 85 10.00 -7.24 -15.52
N VAL A 86 8.82 -7.23 -14.91
CA VAL A 86 8.24 -6.03 -14.30
C VAL A 86 9.12 -5.52 -13.16
N PHE A 87 9.59 -6.40 -12.28
CA PHE A 87 10.45 -6.05 -11.15
C PHE A 87 11.76 -5.43 -11.64
N GLN A 88 12.45 -6.04 -12.62
CA GLN A 88 13.68 -5.50 -13.20
C GLN A 88 13.46 -4.10 -13.79
N LYS A 89 12.38 -3.91 -14.54
CA LYS A 89 12.04 -2.61 -15.13
C LYS A 89 11.79 -1.54 -14.06
N ALA A 90 11.07 -1.88 -13.00
CA ALA A 90 10.79 -0.93 -11.92
C ALA A 90 12.05 -0.55 -11.14
N CYS A 91 12.95 -1.49 -10.84
CA CYS A 91 14.19 -1.24 -10.12
C CYS A 91 15.14 -0.27 -10.83
N VAL A 92 15.11 -0.21 -12.16
CA VAL A 92 15.97 0.72 -12.95
C VAL A 92 15.28 2.02 -13.32
N SER A 93 13.96 2.10 -13.14
CA SER A 93 13.17 3.28 -13.52
C SER A 93 13.46 4.47 -12.61
N ALA A 94 13.78 5.61 -13.21
CA ALA A 94 13.94 6.87 -12.49
C ALA A 94 12.65 7.33 -11.79
N GLU A 95 11.49 6.87 -12.25
CA GLU A 95 10.18 7.20 -11.70
C GLU A 95 10.04 6.77 -10.22
N PHE A 96 10.66 5.64 -9.85
CA PHE A 96 10.55 5.05 -8.51
C PHE A 96 11.72 5.38 -7.59
N ARG A 97 12.75 6.08 -8.06
CA ARG A 97 13.92 6.41 -7.25
C ARG A 97 13.65 7.65 -6.40
N ALA A 98 13.56 7.48 -5.08
CA ALA A 98 13.38 8.59 -4.14
C ALA A 98 14.66 9.42 -3.94
N LEU A 99 15.83 8.78 -3.93
CA LEU A 99 17.05 9.42 -3.44
C LEU A 99 17.88 10.18 -4.50
N ALA A 100 17.43 10.26 -5.75
CA ALA A 100 18.20 10.89 -6.83
C ALA A 100 18.44 12.40 -6.67
N ALA A 101 17.91 13.07 -5.66
CA ALA A 101 18.18 14.48 -5.36
C ALA A 101 17.73 14.90 -3.95
N ASN A 102 17.72 14.01 -2.97
CA ASN A 102 17.12 14.27 -1.64
C ASN A 102 15.65 14.72 -1.70
N GLN A 103 14.90 14.23 -2.68
CA GLN A 103 13.48 14.55 -2.88
C GLN A 103 12.69 13.28 -3.11
N SER A 104 11.37 13.35 -2.86
CA SER A 104 10.44 12.28 -3.21
C SER A 104 10.54 11.89 -4.67
N SER A 105 10.42 10.59 -4.95
CA SER A 105 10.39 10.08 -6.32
C SER A 105 9.25 10.72 -7.13
N PRO A 106 9.39 10.81 -8.47
CA PRO A 106 8.33 11.35 -9.31
C PRO A 106 6.98 10.65 -9.11
N VAL A 107 6.97 9.33 -8.90
CA VAL A 107 5.73 8.60 -8.62
C VAL A 107 5.08 9.04 -7.31
N THR A 108 5.88 9.33 -6.28
CA THR A 108 5.32 9.79 -4.99
C THR A 108 4.74 11.19 -5.10
N GLN A 109 5.35 12.07 -5.90
CA GLN A 109 4.78 13.38 -6.19
C GLN A 109 3.44 13.26 -6.92
N TRP A 110 3.34 12.35 -7.89
CA TRP A 110 2.09 12.04 -8.58
C TRP A 110 1.03 11.50 -7.62
N LEU A 111 1.41 10.59 -6.71
CA LEU A 111 0.52 10.01 -5.70
C LEU A 111 0.02 11.06 -4.69
N ARG A 112 0.84 12.03 -4.29
CA ARG A 112 0.39 13.18 -3.47
C ARG A 112 -0.64 14.01 -4.21
N ALA A 113 -0.42 14.28 -5.49
CA ALA A 113 -1.39 15.00 -6.30
C ALA A 113 -2.70 14.20 -6.49
N LEU A 114 -2.61 12.86 -6.59
CA LEU A 114 -3.77 11.97 -6.59
C LEU A 114 -4.53 12.05 -5.27
N ALA A 115 -3.84 12.07 -4.12
CA ALA A 115 -4.48 12.19 -2.81
C ALA A 115 -5.26 13.49 -2.69
N ARG A 116 -4.69 14.61 -3.15
CA ARG A 116 -5.37 15.91 -3.18
C ARG A 116 -6.62 15.87 -4.07
N LEU A 117 -6.50 15.31 -5.27
CA LEU A 117 -7.64 15.16 -6.21
C LEU A 117 -8.73 14.27 -5.59
N ALA A 118 -8.36 13.12 -5.04
CA ALA A 118 -9.28 12.19 -4.42
C ALA A 118 -10.03 12.83 -3.23
N HIS A 119 -9.33 13.62 -2.41
CA HIS A 119 -9.96 14.38 -1.32
C HIS A 119 -10.97 15.42 -1.86
N GLN A 120 -10.61 16.14 -2.92
CA GLN A 120 -11.52 17.11 -3.54
C GLN A 120 -12.78 16.44 -4.11
N GLN A 121 -12.66 15.23 -4.65
CA GLN A 121 -13.78 14.49 -5.24
C GLN A 121 -14.66 13.79 -4.21
N CYS A 122 -14.06 13.24 -3.16
CA CYS A 122 -14.77 12.43 -2.16
C CYS A 122 -15.17 13.21 -0.90
N GLY A 123 -14.49 14.33 -0.62
CA GLY A 123 -14.69 15.07 0.63
C GLY A 123 -14.20 14.30 1.87
N GLY A 124 -14.86 14.52 3.00
CA GLY A 124 -14.50 13.93 4.28
C GLY A 124 -13.36 14.67 5.00
N GLN A 125 -12.80 14.05 6.04
CA GLN A 125 -11.73 14.66 6.84
C GLN A 125 -10.38 14.64 6.11
N GLY A 126 -10.15 13.64 5.25
CA GLY A 126 -8.92 13.47 4.49
C GLY A 126 -8.89 12.15 3.74
N VAL A 127 -7.69 11.68 3.43
CA VAL A 127 -7.41 10.51 2.59
C VAL A 127 -6.57 9.50 3.36
N GLY A 128 -6.89 8.22 3.21
CA GLY A 128 -6.02 7.12 3.61
C GLY A 128 -5.14 6.66 2.45
N ALA A 129 -4.01 6.07 2.77
CA ALA A 129 -3.23 5.34 1.78
C ALA A 129 -2.59 4.11 2.38
N ILE A 130 -2.52 3.06 1.58
CA ILE A 130 -1.74 1.87 1.89
C ILE A 130 -0.77 1.59 0.74
N GLY A 131 0.51 1.42 1.09
CA GLY A 131 1.53 0.89 0.20
C GLY A 131 1.91 -0.52 0.61
N MET A 132 2.20 -1.36 -0.37
CA MET A 132 2.55 -2.78 -0.17
C MET A 132 3.87 -3.10 -0.85
N CYS A 133 4.78 -3.79 -0.16
CA CYS A 133 6.06 -4.24 -0.71
C CYS A 133 6.87 -3.05 -1.28
N PHE A 134 7.10 -3.03 -2.59
CA PHE A 134 7.83 -1.97 -3.30
C PHE A 134 7.23 -0.57 -3.08
N THR A 135 5.92 -0.46 -2.97
CA THR A 135 5.22 0.82 -2.71
C THR A 135 5.03 1.09 -1.21
N GLY A 136 5.44 0.17 -0.36
CA GLY A 136 5.17 0.21 1.08
C GLY A 136 5.55 1.54 1.74
N ASN A 137 6.71 2.10 1.39
CA ASN A 137 7.18 3.38 1.94
C ASN A 137 6.49 4.60 1.33
N PHE A 138 5.82 4.48 0.17
CA PHE A 138 5.22 5.65 -0.48
C PHE A 138 4.11 6.27 0.37
N ALA A 139 3.36 5.47 1.12
CA ALA A 139 2.34 5.98 2.04
C ALA A 139 2.94 6.92 3.11
N LEU A 140 4.18 6.67 3.58
CA LEU A 140 4.87 7.56 4.51
C LEU A 140 5.22 8.90 3.84
N THR A 141 5.83 8.87 2.67
CA THR A 141 6.21 10.11 1.97
C THR A 141 5.01 10.89 1.45
N MET A 142 3.87 10.24 1.21
CA MET A 142 2.59 10.90 0.92
C MET A 142 2.08 11.75 2.07
N MET A 143 2.55 11.54 3.32
CA MET A 143 2.21 12.38 4.48
C MET A 143 2.64 13.84 4.34
N LEU A 144 3.44 14.20 3.35
CA LEU A 144 3.71 15.60 2.99
C LEU A 144 2.55 16.29 2.28
N GLU A 145 1.52 15.55 1.87
CA GLU A 145 0.25 16.11 1.39
C GLU A 145 -0.70 16.32 2.58
N PRO A 146 -1.19 17.54 2.83
CA PRO A 146 -2.05 17.84 3.98
C PRO A 146 -3.32 16.99 4.08
N ALA A 147 -3.89 16.56 2.96
CA ALA A 147 -5.07 15.70 2.95
C ALA A 147 -4.82 14.28 3.48
N MET A 148 -3.56 13.83 3.55
CA MET A 148 -3.21 12.48 4.01
C MET A 148 -3.30 12.38 5.54
N LEU A 149 -4.18 11.50 6.07
CA LEU A 149 -4.40 11.31 7.50
C LEU A 149 -4.15 9.89 8.01
N ALA A 150 -4.20 8.90 7.13
CA ALA A 150 -4.14 7.49 7.52
C ALA A 150 -3.14 6.69 6.66
N PRO A 151 -1.83 6.81 6.93
CA PRO A 151 -0.80 6.05 6.22
C PRO A 151 -0.64 4.64 6.76
N VAL A 152 -0.60 3.64 5.86
CA VAL A 152 -0.33 2.24 6.19
C VAL A 152 0.82 1.72 5.33
N LEU A 153 1.83 1.14 5.95
CA LEU A 153 3.01 0.56 5.35
C LEU A 153 2.96 -0.97 5.50
N SER A 154 2.50 -1.67 4.47
CA SER A 154 2.51 -3.13 4.48
C SER A 154 3.81 -3.64 3.87
N GLN A 155 4.60 -4.36 4.65
CA GLN A 155 5.90 -4.94 4.28
C GLN A 155 6.76 -4.05 3.36
N PRO A 156 7.14 -2.82 3.74
CA PRO A 156 7.91 -1.92 2.89
C PRO A 156 9.28 -2.51 2.55
N THR A 157 9.60 -2.58 1.24
CA THR A 157 10.76 -3.34 0.75
C THR A 157 11.94 -2.44 0.34
N LEU A 158 11.68 -1.18 -0.03
CA LEU A 158 12.73 -0.28 -0.48
C LEU A 158 13.48 0.43 0.68
N PRO A 159 14.77 0.69 0.52
CA PRO A 159 15.66 0.29 -0.58
C PRO A 159 16.07 -1.18 -0.47
N LEU A 160 16.28 -1.85 -1.61
CA LEU A 160 16.56 -3.30 -1.63
C LEU A 160 17.95 -3.67 -1.08
N ASN A 161 18.92 -2.78 -1.18
CA ASN A 161 20.31 -3.01 -0.84
C ASN A 161 20.70 -2.49 0.55
N ASP A 162 19.74 -1.98 1.31
CA ASP A 162 19.94 -1.51 2.68
C ASP A 162 18.82 -2.05 3.58
N PRO A 163 19.08 -3.07 4.41
CA PRO A 163 18.07 -3.68 5.27
C PRO A 163 17.46 -2.74 6.31
N ALA A 164 18.18 -1.70 6.74
CA ALA A 164 17.71 -0.68 7.67
C ALA A 164 17.25 0.61 6.96
N GLY A 165 17.48 0.70 5.66
CA GLY A 165 17.17 1.90 4.88
C GLY A 165 15.69 2.23 4.86
N LEU A 166 15.41 3.53 4.88
CA LEU A 166 14.09 4.09 4.64
C LEU A 166 14.15 4.88 3.33
N GLU A 167 13.33 4.53 2.35
CA GLU A 167 13.30 5.20 1.04
C GLU A 167 12.64 6.58 1.15
N VAL A 168 13.26 7.46 1.94
CA VAL A 168 12.82 8.83 2.22
C VAL A 168 14.03 9.70 2.54
N SER A 169 14.04 10.95 2.08
CA SER A 169 15.13 11.86 2.42
C SER A 169 15.06 12.29 3.90
N PRO A 170 16.20 12.60 4.54
CA PRO A 170 16.20 13.05 5.94
C PRO A 170 15.32 14.28 6.20
N GLY A 171 15.28 15.22 5.25
CA GLY A 171 14.44 16.41 5.37
C GLY A 171 12.95 16.10 5.28
N GLU A 172 12.55 15.21 4.37
CA GLU A 172 11.16 14.77 4.26
C GLU A 172 10.73 13.94 5.48
N LEU A 173 11.61 13.07 5.98
CA LEU A 173 11.35 12.28 7.18
C LEU A 173 11.13 13.17 8.40
N ALA A 174 11.98 14.19 8.58
CA ALA A 174 11.82 15.18 9.65
C ALA A 174 10.51 15.97 9.51
N ALA A 175 10.12 16.36 8.28
CA ALA A 175 8.87 17.06 8.01
C ALA A 175 7.65 16.16 8.31
N VAL A 176 7.69 14.89 7.92
CA VAL A 176 6.65 13.90 8.24
C VAL A 176 6.55 13.71 9.74
N ARG A 177 7.66 13.47 10.46
CA ARG A 177 7.68 13.32 11.92
C ARG A 177 7.06 14.54 12.61
N GLY A 178 7.50 15.75 12.24
CA GLY A 178 6.97 16.98 12.81
C GLY A 178 5.47 17.16 12.56
N ARG A 179 4.96 16.70 11.42
CA ARG A 179 3.53 16.69 11.12
C ARG A 179 2.77 15.69 11.99
N LEU A 180 3.26 14.45 12.10
CA LEU A 180 2.66 13.41 12.93
C LEU A 180 2.49 13.89 14.38
N ASP A 181 3.50 14.58 14.91
CA ASP A 181 3.46 15.11 16.27
C ASP A 181 2.45 16.26 16.42
N ARG A 182 2.42 17.21 15.49
CA ARG A 182 1.51 18.37 15.58
C ARG A 182 0.04 18.01 15.41
N GLU A 183 -0.26 17.01 14.55
CA GLU A 183 -1.63 16.66 14.18
C GLU A 183 -2.12 15.39 14.88
N ASP A 184 -1.34 14.85 15.82
CA ASP A 184 -1.62 13.62 16.56
C ASP A 184 -1.95 12.44 15.62
N LEU A 185 -1.14 12.28 14.56
CA LEU A 185 -1.28 11.23 13.59
C LEU A 185 -0.31 10.08 13.88
N THR A 186 -0.67 8.89 13.40
CA THR A 186 0.14 7.68 13.52
C THR A 186 0.29 6.99 12.17
N VAL A 187 1.33 6.18 12.04
CA VAL A 187 1.63 5.33 10.88
C VAL A 187 1.49 3.87 11.32
N LEU A 188 0.67 3.09 10.63
CA LEU A 188 0.65 1.63 10.84
C LEU A 188 1.67 0.95 9.95
N GLY A 189 2.39 -0.03 10.50
CA GLY A 189 3.34 -0.86 9.77
C GLY A 189 3.08 -2.34 9.99
N TYR A 190 3.20 -3.16 8.94
CA TYR A 190 2.99 -4.62 9.01
C TYR A 190 4.14 -5.37 8.33
N ARG A 191 4.58 -6.48 8.94
CA ARG A 191 5.51 -7.45 8.34
C ARG A 191 5.35 -8.82 8.97
N PHE A 192 5.84 -9.85 8.29
CA PHE A 192 6.08 -11.15 8.92
C PHE A 192 7.44 -11.17 9.63
N GLU A 193 7.58 -12.06 10.64
CA GLU A 193 8.79 -12.16 11.46
C GLU A 193 10.02 -12.54 10.64
N GLY A 194 9.91 -13.53 9.75
CA GLY A 194 10.99 -14.02 8.89
C GLY A 194 11.11 -13.31 7.54
N ASP A 195 10.40 -12.19 7.34
CA ASP A 195 10.46 -11.44 6.09
C ASP A 195 11.87 -10.93 5.80
N ARG A 196 12.44 -11.37 4.66
CA ARG A 196 13.81 -11.03 4.24
C ARG A 196 13.89 -9.73 3.46
N PHE A 197 12.77 -9.21 2.97
CA PHE A 197 12.69 -7.96 2.21
C PHE A 197 12.31 -6.78 3.11
N CYS A 198 11.32 -6.98 3.98
CA CYS A 198 10.99 -6.06 5.06
C CYS A 198 11.58 -6.57 6.38
N THR A 199 12.84 -6.26 6.62
CA THR A 199 13.62 -6.82 7.74
C THR A 199 13.21 -6.23 9.09
N ALA A 200 13.59 -6.89 10.19
CA ALA A 200 13.45 -6.36 11.53
C ALA A 200 14.23 -5.05 11.72
N GLN A 201 15.39 -4.92 11.07
CA GLN A 201 16.20 -3.69 11.10
C GLN A 201 15.45 -2.50 10.49
N ARG A 202 14.72 -2.71 9.37
CA ARG A 202 13.89 -1.65 8.78
C ARG A 202 12.76 -1.22 9.70
N PHE A 203 12.09 -2.15 10.37
CA PHE A 203 11.06 -1.81 11.36
C PHE A 203 11.63 -1.08 12.57
N ALA A 204 12.82 -1.47 13.03
CA ALA A 204 13.55 -0.73 14.07
C ALA A 204 13.87 0.69 13.61
N ALA A 205 14.32 0.89 12.37
CA ALA A 205 14.59 2.21 11.80
C ALA A 205 13.32 3.09 11.70
N TYR A 206 12.16 2.52 11.34
CA TYR A 206 10.89 3.26 11.43
C TYR A 206 10.55 3.65 12.87
N SER A 207 10.73 2.73 13.84
CA SER A 207 10.47 3.00 15.26
C SER A 207 11.42 4.07 15.80
N GLU A 208 12.69 4.06 15.42
CA GLU A 208 13.66 5.09 15.78
C GLU A 208 13.29 6.46 15.19
N ALA A 209 12.98 6.48 13.89
CA ALA A 209 12.69 7.73 13.18
C ALA A 209 11.35 8.37 13.58
N LEU A 210 10.33 7.56 13.86
CA LEU A 210 8.97 8.03 14.10
C LEU A 210 8.52 7.88 15.55
N GLY A 211 9.30 7.20 16.40
CA GLY A 211 8.98 7.01 17.82
C GLY A 211 7.61 6.35 18.03
N ASP A 212 6.87 6.87 18.98
CA ASP A 212 5.51 6.45 19.33
C ASP A 212 4.46 6.71 18.23
N ARG A 213 4.83 7.46 17.18
CA ARG A 213 4.00 7.65 15.98
C ARG A 213 4.01 6.47 15.02
N PHE A 214 4.92 5.52 15.18
CA PHE A 214 4.95 4.29 14.40
C PHE A 214 4.38 3.11 15.19
N VAL A 215 3.31 2.53 14.70
CA VAL A 215 2.65 1.36 15.29
C VAL A 215 2.97 0.14 14.42
N GLY A 216 4.09 -0.51 14.73
CA GLY A 216 4.55 -1.71 14.02
C GLY A 216 3.87 -2.97 14.50
N ARG A 217 3.42 -3.82 13.58
CA ARG A 217 2.86 -5.16 13.81
C ARG A 217 3.73 -6.21 13.13
N VAL A 218 4.14 -7.20 13.90
CA VAL A 218 4.92 -8.34 13.39
C VAL A 218 4.07 -9.60 13.55
N LEU A 219 3.79 -10.27 12.42
CA LEU A 219 3.04 -11.52 12.39
C LEU A 219 4.02 -12.69 12.39
N LEU A 220 3.64 -13.79 13.03
CA LEU A 220 4.41 -15.03 12.96
C LEU A 220 4.37 -15.60 11.53
N ASP A 221 5.45 -16.22 11.09
CA ASP A 221 5.52 -16.84 9.76
C ASP A 221 4.49 -17.97 9.58
N SER A 222 4.10 -18.62 10.67
CA SER A 222 3.06 -19.67 10.68
C SER A 222 1.66 -19.14 10.31
N ALA A 223 1.44 -17.83 10.37
CA ALA A 223 0.18 -17.17 9.96
C ALA A 223 0.12 -16.88 8.46
N ALA A 224 1.14 -17.27 7.70
CA ALA A 224 1.19 -16.99 6.26
C ALA A 224 0.59 -18.12 5.43
N ASN A 225 -0.20 -17.74 4.41
CA ASN A 225 -0.59 -18.65 3.34
C ASN A 225 0.66 -19.12 2.57
N THR A 226 0.84 -20.44 2.46
CA THR A 226 1.96 -21.06 1.74
C THR A 226 1.63 -21.36 0.27
N GLN A 227 0.36 -21.29 -0.11
CA GLN A 227 -0.10 -21.53 -1.49
C GLN A 227 -0.20 -20.20 -2.23
N THR A 228 0.91 -19.77 -2.83
CA THR A 228 1.01 -18.49 -3.51
C THR A 228 1.16 -18.64 -5.02
N ALA A 229 0.84 -17.58 -5.77
CA ALA A 229 1.02 -17.55 -7.22
C ALA A 229 2.50 -17.75 -7.63
N PRO A 230 2.78 -18.20 -8.86
CA PRO A 230 4.13 -18.60 -9.30
C PRO A 230 5.23 -17.55 -9.11
N PHE A 231 4.91 -16.27 -9.22
CA PHE A 231 5.87 -15.21 -8.94
C PHE A 231 6.35 -15.24 -7.48
N PHE A 232 5.41 -15.30 -6.54
CA PHE A 232 5.73 -15.29 -5.10
C PHE A 232 6.45 -16.58 -4.70
N SER A 233 5.96 -17.74 -5.10
CA SER A 233 6.58 -19.03 -4.77
C SER A 233 8.02 -19.14 -5.28
N ARG A 234 8.35 -18.50 -6.40
CA ARG A 234 9.69 -18.57 -7.00
C ARG A 234 10.64 -17.48 -6.49
N TYR A 235 10.17 -16.24 -6.31
CA TYR A 235 11.03 -15.08 -6.03
C TYR A 235 10.87 -14.53 -4.63
N VAL A 236 9.81 -14.89 -3.92
CA VAL A 236 9.50 -14.43 -2.55
C VAL A 236 9.40 -15.66 -1.65
N ALA A 237 10.54 -16.34 -1.44
CA ALA A 237 10.62 -17.61 -0.73
C ALA A 237 10.54 -17.47 0.81
N CYS A 238 9.80 -16.49 1.31
CA CYS A 238 9.49 -16.26 2.72
C CYS A 238 8.13 -15.61 2.84
N PRO A 239 7.44 -15.71 3.99
CA PRO A 239 6.27 -14.90 4.27
C PRO A 239 6.57 -13.41 4.12
N HIS A 240 5.78 -12.70 3.28
CA HIS A 240 6.03 -11.30 2.92
C HIS A 240 4.74 -10.50 2.77
N SER A 241 3.88 -10.86 1.82
CA SER A 241 2.71 -10.09 1.40
C SER A 241 1.54 -10.24 2.38
N VAL A 242 1.56 -9.49 3.48
CA VAL A 242 0.66 -9.64 4.64
C VAL A 242 -0.82 -9.60 4.27
N LEU A 243 -1.21 -8.73 3.34
CA LEU A 243 -2.62 -8.43 3.01
C LEU A 243 -3.09 -9.05 1.69
N THR A 244 -2.20 -9.71 0.98
CA THR A 244 -2.42 -10.17 -0.39
C THR A 244 -2.04 -11.63 -0.57
N ALA A 245 -0.86 -11.93 -1.14
CA ALA A 245 -0.47 -13.29 -1.52
C ALA A 245 -0.32 -14.25 -0.32
N HIS A 246 0.20 -13.77 0.81
CA HIS A 246 0.39 -14.59 2.01
C HIS A 246 -0.76 -14.44 3.03
N LEU A 247 -1.84 -13.76 2.68
CA LEU A 247 -3.02 -13.66 3.54
C LEU A 247 -3.83 -14.97 3.52
N ILE A 248 -4.15 -15.51 4.69
CA ILE A 248 -5.12 -16.59 4.88
C ILE A 248 -6.49 -15.92 5.07
N ASP A 249 -7.42 -16.19 4.13
CA ASP A 249 -8.75 -15.56 4.10
C ASP A 249 -9.78 -16.41 4.85
N ASP A 250 -9.50 -16.68 6.14
CA ASP A 250 -10.38 -17.40 7.04
C ASP A 250 -10.56 -16.61 8.35
N ALA A 251 -11.76 -16.70 8.92
CA ALA A 251 -12.09 -15.97 10.14
C ALA A 251 -11.20 -16.40 11.32
N GLY A 252 -10.66 -15.44 12.04
CA GLY A 252 -9.78 -15.68 13.20
C GLY A 252 -8.30 -15.73 12.86
N GLU A 253 -7.93 -15.74 11.58
CA GLU A 253 -6.53 -15.72 11.17
C GLU A 253 -5.85 -14.38 11.46
N PRO A 254 -4.56 -14.37 11.88
CA PRO A 254 -3.84 -13.14 12.20
C PRO A 254 -3.75 -12.15 11.03
N THR A 255 -3.70 -12.63 9.79
CA THR A 255 -3.67 -11.78 8.59
C THR A 255 -5.03 -11.11 8.33
N ILE A 256 -6.13 -11.78 8.69
CA ILE A 256 -7.48 -11.17 8.68
C ILE A 256 -7.60 -10.13 9.80
N ALA A 257 -7.07 -10.40 10.98
CA ALA A 257 -7.04 -9.42 12.07
C ALA A 257 -6.26 -8.16 11.67
N ALA A 258 -5.12 -8.31 10.97
CA ALA A 258 -4.34 -7.19 10.44
C ALA A 258 -5.16 -6.36 9.42
N ARG A 259 -5.88 -7.03 8.49
CA ARG A 259 -6.81 -6.33 7.58
C ARG A 259 -7.88 -5.54 8.36
N ASP A 260 -8.49 -6.15 9.37
CA ASP A 260 -9.58 -5.53 10.14
C ASP A 260 -9.07 -4.34 10.98
N GLU A 261 -7.85 -4.43 11.52
CA GLU A 261 -7.19 -3.29 12.19
C GLU A 261 -6.98 -2.12 11.21
N ILE A 262 -6.54 -2.38 9.98
CA ILE A 262 -6.36 -1.35 8.96
C ILE A 262 -7.69 -0.70 8.58
N LEU A 263 -8.73 -1.48 8.34
CA LEU A 263 -10.05 -0.95 8.03
C LEU A 263 -10.62 -0.10 9.18
N SER A 264 -10.39 -0.53 10.41
CA SER A 264 -10.78 0.21 11.61
C SER A 264 -9.97 1.51 11.76
N PHE A 265 -8.67 1.48 11.44
CA PHE A 265 -7.82 2.66 11.42
C PHE A 265 -8.29 3.68 10.38
N PHE A 266 -8.64 3.27 9.18
CA PHE A 266 -9.23 4.17 8.19
C PHE A 266 -10.54 4.78 8.68
N LYS A 267 -11.44 3.99 9.29
CA LYS A 267 -12.68 4.50 9.87
C LYS A 267 -12.43 5.54 10.97
N LEU A 268 -11.47 5.28 11.85
CA LEU A 268 -11.09 6.19 12.93
C LEU A 268 -10.56 7.53 12.41
N ARG A 269 -9.70 7.49 11.39
CA ARG A 269 -8.97 8.68 10.91
C ARG A 269 -9.72 9.48 9.84
N LEU A 270 -10.58 8.83 9.06
CA LEU A 270 -11.25 9.48 7.92
C LEU A 270 -12.74 9.74 8.20
N GLY A 271 -13.28 9.18 9.26
CA GLY A 271 -14.72 9.10 9.49
C GLY A 271 -15.37 8.09 8.53
N SER A 272 -16.43 7.46 8.98
CA SER A 272 -17.34 6.75 8.08
C SER A 272 -18.42 7.71 7.64
N SER A 273 -18.79 7.72 6.36
CA SER A 273 -20.04 8.30 5.93
C SER A 273 -21.18 7.43 6.51
N THR A 274 -21.51 7.61 7.78
CA THR A 274 -22.82 7.21 8.26
C THR A 274 -23.79 8.22 7.67
N SER A 275 -24.24 8.00 6.43
CA SER A 275 -25.54 8.54 6.04
C SER A 275 -26.53 7.94 7.00
N PRO A 276 -27.33 8.73 7.73
CA PRO A 276 -28.46 8.17 8.47
C PRO A 276 -29.42 7.52 7.48
N PRO A 277 -30.17 6.50 7.92
CA PRO A 277 -31.11 5.76 7.09
C PRO A 277 -32.21 6.64 6.50
#